data_98236cd4cefe4c9cb3e6d374cef2d891
#
_entry.id   98236cd4cefe4c9cb3e6d374cef2d891
#
_cell.length_a   1.000
_cell.length_b   1.000
_cell.length_c   1.000
_cell.angle_alpha   90.00
_cell.angle_beta   90.00
_cell.angle_gamma   90.00
#
_symmetry.space_group_name_H-M   'P 1'
#
loop_
_entity.id
_entity.type
_entity.pdbx_description
1 polymer ?
#
loop_
_entity_poly.entity_id
_entity_poly.type
_entity_poly.pdbx_seq_one_letter_code
_entity_poly.pdbx_strand_id
1 'polypeptide(L)'
;MTSPRSIAAVPAHVGGGLLAGASFGLAALRRFTAKPLHPRGAVVEATLTRSRVQDRARASGVAWIDGAGVDRVLARTSRAVGLPARVPDVHGLALRVPTGPGRHGDLLLASTGWGGVGRFFLTASRVPTARPLTTLLPYRTAGGPVLIGAEHMDGDGRVRLSWARLAGPWHAFAVLELPAAPGVGADASVDFDPVRCTLPGLETYAWVRRVREPAYATARAARSSRGVGRRVESRSRQR
;
A
#
# COMPACT_ATOMS: atom_id res chain seq x y z
N MET A 1 18.00 -34.80 36.24
CA MET A 1 16.76 -35.15 35.51
C MET A 1 16.05 -33.81 35.20
N THR A 2 16.26 -33.33 33.99
CA THR A 2 15.72 -32.06 33.53
C THR A 2 14.56 -32.33 32.57
N SER A 3 13.34 -31.91 32.96
CA SER A 3 12.13 -32.03 32.14
C SER A 3 12.19 -31.10 30.90
N PRO A 4 11.73 -31.57 29.74
CA PRO A 4 11.62 -30.74 28.54
C PRO A 4 10.42 -29.81 28.65
N ARG A 5 10.65 -28.50 28.38
CA ARG A 5 9.60 -27.47 28.29
C ARG A 5 8.72 -27.75 27.08
N SER A 6 7.43 -27.93 27.32
CA SER A 6 6.39 -28.03 26.29
C SER A 6 6.36 -26.74 25.46
N ILE A 7 6.52 -26.91 24.14
CA ILE A 7 6.26 -25.87 23.15
C ILE A 7 4.74 -25.74 23.06
N ALA A 8 4.19 -24.65 23.54
CA ALA A 8 2.76 -24.36 23.46
C ALA A 8 2.33 -24.29 21.98
N ALA A 9 1.46 -25.19 21.58
CA ALA A 9 0.85 -25.24 20.27
C ALA A 9 -0.01 -23.98 20.07
N VAL A 10 0.28 -23.20 19.03
CA VAL A 10 -0.57 -22.08 18.58
C VAL A 10 -1.92 -22.66 18.16
N PRO A 11 -3.07 -22.18 18.67
CA PRO A 11 -4.37 -22.79 18.38
C PRO A 11 -4.70 -22.63 16.88
N ALA A 12 -5.05 -23.74 16.24
CA ALA A 12 -5.36 -23.88 14.82
C ALA A 12 -6.49 -22.96 14.30
N HIS A 13 -7.30 -22.39 15.21
CA HIS A 13 -8.40 -21.48 14.87
C HIS A 13 -7.94 -20.09 14.38
N VAL A 14 -6.74 -19.64 14.72
CA VAL A 14 -6.18 -18.37 14.21
C VAL A 14 -5.72 -18.51 12.77
N GLY A 15 -5.30 -19.69 12.34
CA GLY A 15 -4.85 -19.98 10.98
C GLY A 15 -5.98 -19.94 9.93
N GLY A 16 -7.17 -20.43 10.28
CA GLY A 16 -8.30 -20.51 9.35
C GLY A 16 -8.89 -19.13 8.99
N GLY A 17 -8.99 -18.21 9.96
CA GLY A 17 -9.47 -16.84 9.72
C GLY A 17 -8.49 -16.02 8.90
N LEU A 18 -7.17 -16.20 9.10
CA LEU A 18 -6.13 -15.54 8.31
C LEU A 18 -6.10 -16.03 6.86
N LEU A 19 -6.34 -17.34 6.62
CA LEU A 19 -6.41 -17.91 5.27
C LEU A 19 -7.67 -17.44 4.53
N ALA A 20 -8.83 -17.38 5.17
CA ALA A 20 -10.06 -16.87 4.58
C ALA A 20 -9.96 -15.38 4.26
N GLY A 21 -9.43 -14.56 5.18
CA GLY A 21 -9.20 -13.14 4.96
C GLY A 21 -8.19 -12.87 3.85
N ALA A 22 -7.10 -13.65 3.80
CA ALA A 22 -6.13 -13.58 2.72
C ALA A 22 -6.75 -13.96 1.37
N SER A 23 -7.63 -14.96 1.31
CA SER A 23 -8.28 -15.41 0.07
C SER A 23 -9.26 -14.35 -0.46
N PHE A 24 -10.01 -13.68 0.42
CA PHE A 24 -10.95 -12.62 0.02
C PHE A 24 -10.21 -11.35 -0.41
N GLY A 25 -9.19 -10.92 0.34
CA GLY A 25 -8.30 -9.83 -0.04
C GLY A 25 -7.58 -10.11 -1.36
N LEU A 26 -7.27 -11.36 -1.62
CA LEU A 26 -6.63 -11.85 -2.83
C LEU A 26 -7.54 -11.81 -4.06
N ALA A 27 -8.79 -12.25 -3.91
CA ALA A 27 -9.79 -12.18 -4.98
C ALA A 27 -10.12 -10.72 -5.33
N ALA A 28 -10.21 -9.86 -4.33
CA ALA A 28 -10.37 -8.43 -4.51
C ALA A 28 -9.14 -7.82 -5.20
N LEU A 29 -7.92 -8.14 -4.75
CA LEU A 29 -6.68 -7.66 -5.37
C LEU A 29 -6.56 -8.08 -6.84
N ARG A 30 -6.99 -9.30 -7.22
CA ARG A 30 -7.08 -9.74 -8.62
C ARG A 30 -8.03 -8.87 -9.46
N ARG A 31 -9.15 -8.42 -8.89
CA ARG A 31 -10.06 -7.51 -9.58
C ARG A 31 -9.46 -6.11 -9.75
N PHE A 32 -8.66 -5.63 -8.80
CA PHE A 32 -7.96 -4.36 -8.86
C PHE A 32 -6.87 -4.30 -9.93
N THR A 33 -6.28 -5.43 -10.25
CA THR A 33 -5.15 -5.52 -11.17
C THR A 33 -5.55 -5.96 -12.58
N ALA A 34 -6.74 -6.55 -12.76
CA ALA A 34 -7.22 -7.01 -14.07
C ALA A 34 -7.74 -5.87 -14.97
N LYS A 35 -7.99 -4.66 -14.44
CA LYS A 35 -8.38 -3.51 -15.26
C LYS A 35 -7.21 -2.53 -15.38
N PRO A 36 -6.95 -1.96 -16.57
CA PRO A 36 -5.95 -0.91 -16.71
C PRO A 36 -6.27 0.21 -15.75
N LEU A 37 -5.29 0.54 -14.91
CA LEU A 37 -5.36 1.52 -13.85
C LEU A 37 -6.05 2.79 -14.32
N HIS A 38 -7.00 3.24 -13.51
CA HIS A 38 -7.94 4.32 -13.76
C HIS A 38 -7.28 5.57 -14.35
N PRO A 39 -7.87 6.16 -15.40
CA PRO A 39 -7.41 7.43 -15.96
C PRO A 39 -7.65 8.65 -15.05
N ARG A 40 -8.18 8.47 -13.84
CA ARG A 40 -8.62 9.55 -12.94
C ARG A 40 -8.04 9.48 -11.53
N GLY A 41 -6.75 9.16 -11.39
CA GLY A 41 -6.04 9.27 -10.12
C GLY A 41 -5.11 10.48 -10.17
N ALA A 42 -5.22 11.42 -9.24
CA ALA A 42 -4.26 12.50 -9.12
C ALA A 42 -2.96 11.98 -8.52
N VAL A 43 -1.85 12.13 -9.23
CA VAL A 43 -0.51 11.98 -8.68
C VAL A 43 -0.04 13.35 -8.23
N VAL A 44 0.37 13.46 -6.98
CA VAL A 44 0.84 14.71 -6.39
C VAL A 44 2.18 14.47 -5.69
N GLU A 45 3.03 15.50 -5.65
CA GLU A 45 4.15 15.52 -4.73
C GLU A 45 3.63 15.81 -3.32
N ALA A 46 4.12 15.07 -2.34
CA ALA A 46 3.72 15.17 -0.95
C ALA A 46 4.95 15.08 -0.05
N THR A 47 4.82 15.57 1.18
CA THR A 47 5.87 15.48 2.19
C THR A 47 5.51 14.41 3.21
N LEU A 48 6.41 13.46 3.42
CA LEU A 48 6.28 12.42 4.44
C LEU A 48 7.27 12.70 5.55
N THR A 49 6.78 13.12 6.70
CA THR A 49 7.60 13.36 7.91
C THR A 49 7.50 12.17 8.85
N ARG A 50 8.64 11.52 9.11
CA ARG A 50 8.75 10.37 10.02
C ARG A 50 9.35 10.81 11.35
N SER A 51 8.79 10.30 12.44
CA SER A 51 9.27 10.54 13.80
C SER A 51 10.13 9.37 14.27
N ARG A 52 11.21 9.67 15.01
CA ARG A 52 12.02 8.61 15.63
C ARG A 52 11.22 7.89 16.71
N VAL A 53 11.23 6.57 16.68
CA VAL A 53 10.69 5.74 17.76
C VAL A 53 11.64 5.83 18.95
N GLN A 54 11.15 6.35 20.06
CA GLN A 54 11.91 6.50 21.30
C GLN A 54 11.83 5.24 22.17
N ASP A 55 10.68 4.61 22.21
CA ASP A 55 10.44 3.40 22.99
C ASP A 55 10.76 2.14 22.16
N ARG A 56 11.79 1.40 22.55
CA ARG A 56 12.18 0.15 21.90
C ARG A 56 11.07 -0.90 21.89
N ALA A 57 10.16 -0.89 22.86
CA ALA A 57 9.02 -1.80 22.90
C ALA A 57 8.01 -1.52 21.75
N ARG A 58 8.04 -0.32 21.23
CA ARG A 58 7.21 0.12 20.09
C ARG A 58 7.98 0.15 18.77
N ALA A 59 9.20 -0.37 18.72
CA ALA A 59 9.98 -0.42 17.50
C ALA A 59 9.48 -1.52 16.58
N SER A 60 9.36 -1.22 15.29
CA SER A 60 9.00 -2.16 14.25
C SER A 60 10.14 -3.14 13.91
N GLY A 61 11.38 -2.72 14.15
CA GLY A 61 12.60 -3.37 13.70
C GLY A 61 12.95 -3.06 12.24
N VAL A 62 12.25 -2.08 11.65
CA VAL A 62 12.51 -1.58 10.29
C VAL A 62 13.06 -0.16 10.39
N ALA A 63 14.31 0.04 10.00
CA ALA A 63 15.01 1.32 10.15
C ALA A 63 14.26 2.50 9.50
N TRP A 64 13.59 2.26 8.38
CA TRP A 64 12.78 3.28 7.71
C TRP A 64 11.55 3.69 8.53
N ILE A 65 10.90 2.77 9.25
CA ILE A 65 9.76 3.08 10.12
C ILE A 65 10.23 3.72 11.42
N ASP A 66 11.31 3.19 12.01
CA ASP A 66 11.76 3.56 13.36
C ASP A 66 12.62 4.82 13.39
N GLY A 67 13.15 5.23 12.24
CA GLY A 67 14.03 6.38 12.08
C GLY A 67 13.28 7.67 11.74
N ALA A 68 13.76 8.81 12.28
CA ALA A 68 13.29 10.12 11.84
C ALA A 68 13.74 10.44 10.40
N GLY A 69 12.95 11.23 9.70
CA GLY A 69 13.30 11.71 8.36
C GLY A 69 12.17 12.50 7.72
N VAL A 70 12.52 13.24 6.68
CA VAL A 70 11.56 13.94 5.82
C VAL A 70 11.84 13.50 4.39
N ASP A 71 10.86 12.90 3.75
CA ASP A 71 10.95 12.40 2.39
C ASP A 71 9.98 13.16 1.49
N ARG A 72 10.43 13.63 0.32
CA ARG A 72 9.54 14.04 -0.76
C ARG A 72 9.07 12.79 -1.50
N VAL A 73 7.78 12.55 -1.51
CA VAL A 73 7.17 11.34 -2.05
C VAL A 73 6.19 11.68 -3.17
N LEU A 74 6.00 10.76 -4.10
CA LEU A 74 4.84 10.83 -4.99
C LEU A 74 3.69 10.07 -4.34
N ALA A 75 2.58 10.76 -4.16
CA ALA A 75 1.35 10.18 -3.63
C ALA A 75 0.28 10.11 -4.73
N ARG A 76 -0.42 8.99 -4.80
CA ARG A 76 -1.56 8.82 -5.70
C ARG A 76 -2.77 8.34 -4.93
N THR A 77 -3.85 9.11 -5.00
CA THR A 77 -5.16 8.67 -4.53
C THR A 77 -5.95 8.09 -5.70
N SER A 78 -6.72 7.05 -5.47
CA SER A 78 -7.48 6.38 -6.52
C SER A 78 -8.78 5.78 -6.00
N ARG A 79 -9.72 5.57 -6.92
CA ARG A 79 -10.90 4.73 -6.73
C ARG A 79 -10.68 3.42 -7.48
N ALA A 80 -10.79 2.31 -6.77
CA ALA A 80 -10.32 1.02 -7.28
C ALA A 80 -11.18 0.44 -8.40
N VAL A 81 -12.50 0.54 -8.29
CA VAL A 81 -13.43 0.03 -9.31
C VAL A 81 -13.75 1.11 -10.35
N GLY A 82 -13.63 2.40 -9.97
CA GLY A 82 -13.94 3.52 -10.85
C GLY A 82 -15.43 3.69 -11.11
N LEU A 83 -16.27 3.29 -10.15
CA LEU A 83 -17.70 3.49 -10.20
C LEU A 83 -18.06 4.98 -10.18
N PRO A 84 -19.27 5.39 -10.63
CA PRO A 84 -19.72 6.77 -10.52
C PRO A 84 -19.60 7.31 -9.10
N ALA A 85 -19.36 8.61 -8.93
CA ALA A 85 -19.06 9.23 -7.63
C ALA A 85 -20.13 8.98 -6.55
N ARG A 86 -21.35 8.75 -6.95
CA ARG A 86 -22.47 8.46 -6.03
C ARG A 86 -22.49 7.04 -5.48
N VAL A 87 -21.70 6.13 -6.05
CA VAL A 87 -21.64 4.72 -5.63
C VAL A 87 -20.44 4.53 -4.73
N PRO A 88 -20.58 3.82 -3.60
CA PRO A 88 -19.44 3.46 -2.75
C PRO A 88 -18.39 2.70 -3.56
N ASP A 89 -17.12 3.04 -3.34
CA ASP A 89 -15.98 2.40 -3.99
C ASP A 89 -14.89 2.13 -2.95
N VAL A 90 -13.97 1.25 -3.26
CA VAL A 90 -12.76 1.06 -2.49
C VAL A 90 -11.75 2.14 -2.89
N HIS A 91 -11.24 2.86 -1.90
CA HIS A 91 -10.25 3.91 -2.12
C HIS A 91 -8.84 3.35 -1.93
N GLY A 92 -7.90 3.89 -2.69
CA GLY A 92 -6.50 3.51 -2.61
C GLY A 92 -5.59 4.72 -2.42
N LEU A 93 -4.50 4.51 -1.70
CA LEU A 93 -3.37 5.41 -1.59
C LEU A 93 -2.12 4.66 -2.00
N ALA A 94 -1.42 5.16 -3.01
CA ALA A 94 -0.11 4.66 -3.39
C ALA A 94 0.95 5.71 -3.09
N LEU A 95 2.06 5.30 -2.51
CA LEU A 95 3.19 6.15 -2.17
C LEU A 95 4.45 5.62 -2.84
N ARG A 96 5.20 6.48 -3.50
CA ARG A 96 6.56 6.22 -3.96
C ARG A 96 7.52 7.00 -3.10
N VAL A 97 8.32 6.28 -2.34
CA VAL A 97 9.27 6.83 -1.39
C VAL A 97 10.69 6.66 -1.93
N PRO A 98 11.49 7.72 -2.03
CA PRO A 98 12.90 7.60 -2.40
C PRO A 98 13.67 6.75 -1.37
N THR A 99 14.55 5.87 -1.85
CA THR A 99 15.39 5.01 -0.99
C THR A 99 16.88 5.18 -1.27
N GLY A 100 17.23 6.13 -2.13
CA GLY A 100 18.58 6.45 -2.56
C GLY A 100 18.58 7.00 -3.98
N PRO A 101 19.75 7.42 -4.53
CA PRO A 101 19.85 7.95 -5.88
C PRO A 101 19.24 6.99 -6.93
N GLY A 102 18.20 7.44 -7.64
CA GLY A 102 17.50 6.66 -8.66
C GLY A 102 16.72 5.44 -8.15
N ARG A 103 16.64 5.22 -6.83
CA ARG A 103 15.94 4.08 -6.21
C ARG A 103 14.75 4.54 -5.43
N HIS A 104 13.69 3.73 -5.41
CA HIS A 104 12.48 3.99 -4.65
C HIS A 104 11.84 2.70 -4.14
N GLY A 105 10.98 2.82 -3.15
CA GLY A 105 10.06 1.78 -2.72
C GLY A 105 8.61 2.25 -2.86
N ASP A 106 7.73 1.35 -3.26
CA ASP A 106 6.32 1.64 -3.47
C ASP A 106 5.48 0.99 -2.36
N LEU A 107 4.59 1.76 -1.74
CA LEU A 107 3.57 1.30 -0.79
C LEU A 107 2.20 1.45 -1.42
N LEU A 108 1.38 0.41 -1.34
CA LEU A 108 0.00 0.45 -1.79
C LEU A 108 -0.93 0.10 -0.63
N LEU A 109 -1.84 1.01 -0.34
CA LEU A 109 -2.85 0.87 0.69
C LEU A 109 -4.24 0.95 0.07
N ALA A 110 -5.18 0.20 0.62
CA ALA A 110 -6.58 0.21 0.19
C ALA A 110 -7.48 0.38 1.41
N SER A 111 -8.68 0.93 1.21
CA SER A 111 -9.62 1.15 2.30
C SER A 111 -10.10 -0.15 2.91
N THR A 112 -9.98 -0.27 4.24
CA THR A 112 -10.26 -1.46 5.04
C THR A 112 -10.94 -1.08 6.35
N GLY A 113 -11.22 -2.07 7.21
CA GLY A 113 -11.41 -1.80 8.63
C GLY A 113 -10.09 -1.51 9.34
N TRP A 114 -10.15 -1.02 10.59
CA TRP A 114 -8.97 -0.69 11.40
C TRP A 114 -8.66 -1.71 12.49
N GLY A 115 -9.69 -2.42 12.94
CA GLY A 115 -9.57 -3.43 14.00
C GLY A 115 -8.74 -4.65 13.60
N GLY A 116 -8.43 -5.51 14.56
CA GLY A 116 -7.52 -6.64 14.40
C GLY A 116 -7.84 -7.57 13.22
N VAL A 117 -9.10 -7.81 12.92
CA VAL A 117 -9.56 -8.63 11.79
C VAL A 117 -9.92 -7.75 10.60
N GLY A 118 -10.62 -6.63 10.84
CA GLY A 118 -11.12 -5.75 9.78
C GLY A 118 -10.03 -5.18 8.86
N ARG A 119 -8.80 -5.03 9.34
CA ARG A 119 -7.64 -4.53 8.58
C ARG A 119 -7.22 -5.40 7.38
N PHE A 120 -7.74 -6.61 7.30
CA PHE A 120 -7.51 -7.55 6.19
C PHE A 120 -8.65 -7.59 5.17
N PHE A 121 -9.72 -6.80 5.40
CA PHE A 121 -10.90 -6.81 4.54
C PHE A 121 -11.13 -5.44 3.92
N LEU A 122 -11.35 -5.44 2.60
CA LEU A 122 -11.67 -4.22 1.87
C LEU A 122 -13.04 -3.68 2.30
N THR A 123 -13.10 -2.36 2.45
CA THR A 123 -14.32 -1.64 2.74
C THR A 123 -14.58 -0.56 1.70
N ALA A 124 -15.81 -0.48 1.22
CA ALA A 124 -16.22 0.58 0.31
C ALA A 124 -16.77 1.78 1.08
N SER A 125 -16.59 2.98 0.53
CA SER A 125 -17.21 4.21 1.02
C SER A 125 -17.47 5.18 -0.13
N ARG A 126 -18.37 6.14 0.08
CA ARG A 126 -18.61 7.23 -0.89
C ARG A 126 -17.56 8.32 -0.75
N VAL A 127 -17.04 8.51 0.46
CA VAL A 127 -16.08 9.55 0.81
C VAL A 127 -14.69 8.93 0.91
N PRO A 128 -13.69 9.42 0.17
CA PRO A 128 -12.32 8.88 0.17
C PRO A 128 -11.66 8.83 1.54
N THR A 129 -11.97 9.82 2.39
CA THR A 129 -11.35 9.97 3.73
C THR A 129 -12.10 9.23 4.84
N ALA A 130 -13.28 8.64 4.55
CA ALA A 130 -14.15 8.06 5.58
C ALA A 130 -13.67 6.72 6.14
N ARG A 131 -12.70 6.08 5.52
CA ARG A 131 -12.19 4.77 5.94
C ARG A 131 -10.68 4.79 6.05
N PRO A 132 -10.13 4.10 7.05
CA PRO A 132 -8.69 3.88 7.09
C PRO A 132 -8.25 2.99 5.92
N LEU A 133 -6.98 3.06 5.61
CA LEU A 133 -6.37 2.27 4.54
C LEU A 133 -5.29 1.38 5.15
N THR A 134 -5.13 0.17 4.62
CA THR A 134 -4.03 -0.71 5.02
C THR A 134 -3.39 -1.38 3.80
N THR A 135 -2.22 -1.97 4.01
CA THR A 135 -1.55 -2.77 2.98
C THR A 135 -2.24 -4.11 2.74
N LEU A 136 -3.30 -4.46 3.47
CA LEU A 136 -4.06 -5.73 3.43
C LEU A 136 -3.19 -6.94 3.75
N LEU A 137 -2.01 -7.02 3.17
CA LEU A 137 -1.08 -8.12 3.33
C LEU A 137 0.16 -7.62 4.06
N PRO A 138 0.68 -8.41 5.01
CA PRO A 138 1.85 -8.01 5.77
C PRO A 138 3.12 -8.08 4.92
N TYR A 139 4.07 -7.23 5.25
CA TYR A 139 5.45 -7.36 4.84
C TYR A 139 6.21 -8.27 5.80
N ARG A 140 7.18 -8.99 5.27
CA ARG A 140 8.16 -9.74 6.04
C ARG A 140 9.25 -8.78 6.51
N THR A 141 9.54 -8.79 7.80
CA THR A 141 10.64 -8.03 8.40
C THR A 141 11.48 -8.96 9.29
N ALA A 142 12.66 -8.51 9.71
CA ALA A 142 13.49 -9.25 10.65
C ALA A 142 12.77 -9.53 11.98
N GLY A 143 11.89 -8.61 12.40
CA GLY A 143 11.11 -8.74 13.64
C GLY A 143 9.77 -9.46 13.46
N GLY A 144 9.46 -10.04 12.27
CA GLY A 144 8.19 -10.71 11.97
C GLY A 144 7.27 -9.90 11.04
N PRO A 145 5.99 -10.30 10.87
CA PRO A 145 5.07 -9.66 9.94
C PRO A 145 4.67 -8.26 10.39
N VAL A 146 4.70 -7.30 9.47
CA VAL A 146 4.30 -5.89 9.68
C VAL A 146 3.27 -5.49 8.65
N LEU A 147 2.18 -4.88 9.10
CA LEU A 147 1.21 -4.16 8.28
C LEU A 147 1.48 -2.66 8.39
N ILE A 148 1.26 -1.94 7.32
CA ILE A 148 1.21 -0.48 7.32
C ILE A 148 -0.23 -0.05 7.11
N GLY A 149 -0.67 0.92 7.89
CA GLY A 149 -1.97 1.55 7.81
C GLY A 149 -1.86 3.06 7.68
N ALA A 150 -2.92 3.68 7.22
CA ALA A 150 -3.04 5.11 7.06
C ALA A 150 -4.45 5.57 7.45
N GLU A 151 -4.53 6.67 8.18
CA GLU A 151 -5.78 7.32 8.57
C GLU A 151 -5.73 8.78 8.17
N HIS A 152 -6.79 9.27 7.53
CA HIS A 152 -6.95 10.70 7.30
C HIS A 152 -7.14 11.41 8.64
N MET A 153 -6.39 12.49 8.84
CA MET A 153 -6.56 13.40 9.97
C MET A 153 -7.58 14.47 9.59
N ASP A 154 -8.29 15.01 10.55
CA ASP A 154 -9.38 15.93 10.27
C ASP A 154 -8.92 17.16 9.49
N GLY A 155 -9.57 17.41 8.38
CA GLY A 155 -9.75 18.72 7.72
C GLY A 155 -8.61 19.28 6.87
N ASP A 156 -7.37 18.76 6.88
CA ASP A 156 -6.22 19.51 6.36
C ASP A 156 -5.31 18.75 5.38
N GLY A 157 -5.80 17.70 4.76
CA GLY A 157 -5.01 16.92 3.79
C GLY A 157 -3.89 16.07 4.42
N ARG A 158 -3.83 15.99 5.75
CA ARG A 158 -2.86 15.16 6.46
C ARG A 158 -3.35 13.73 6.61
N VAL A 159 -2.40 12.80 6.48
CA VAL A 159 -2.64 11.36 6.63
C VAL A 159 -1.60 10.82 7.61
N ARG A 160 -2.07 10.24 8.71
CA ARG A 160 -1.20 9.57 9.69
C ARG A 160 -0.89 8.17 9.20
N LEU A 161 0.40 7.82 9.12
CA LEU A 161 0.84 6.46 8.87
C LEU A 161 1.17 5.77 10.17
N SER A 162 0.72 4.52 10.26
CA SER A 162 0.95 3.64 11.42
C SER A 162 1.40 2.27 10.95
N TRP A 163 2.10 1.54 11.81
CA TRP A 163 2.44 0.15 11.60
C TRP A 163 1.84 -0.73 12.71
N ALA A 164 1.60 -2.00 12.42
CA ALA A 164 1.13 -2.98 13.39
C ALA A 164 1.66 -4.38 13.08
N ARG A 165 1.80 -5.21 14.13
CA ARG A 165 1.97 -6.65 14.00
C ARG A 165 0.60 -7.28 13.77
N LEU A 166 0.40 -8.03 12.69
CA LEU A 166 -0.87 -8.71 12.40
C LEU A 166 -2.11 -8.07 13.05
N ALA A 167 -2.62 -8.64 14.15
CA ALA A 167 -3.76 -8.13 14.90
C ALA A 167 -3.39 -7.22 16.08
N GLY A 168 -2.10 -6.89 16.25
CA GLY A 168 -1.59 -6.03 17.32
C GLY A 168 -2.03 -4.56 17.22
N PRO A 169 -1.69 -3.74 18.21
CA PRO A 169 -2.00 -2.32 18.21
C PRO A 169 -1.29 -1.59 17.07
N TRP A 170 -1.89 -0.49 16.62
CA TRP A 170 -1.29 0.43 15.68
C TRP A 170 -0.35 1.41 16.38
N HIS A 171 0.82 1.61 15.81
CA HIS A 171 1.84 2.54 16.29
C HIS A 171 2.09 3.59 15.20
N ALA A 172 1.73 4.85 15.46
CA ALA A 172 1.99 5.95 14.54
C ALA A 172 3.50 6.17 14.40
N PHE A 173 3.96 6.41 13.17
CA PHE A 173 5.38 6.67 12.88
C PHE A 173 5.60 7.83 11.91
N ALA A 174 4.61 8.22 11.12
CA ALA A 174 4.75 9.28 10.15
C ALA A 174 3.46 10.06 9.91
N VAL A 175 3.61 11.26 9.37
CA VAL A 175 2.53 12.09 8.83
C VAL A 175 2.87 12.41 7.38
N LEU A 176 1.93 12.14 6.48
CA LEU A 176 1.96 12.52 5.08
C LEU A 176 1.12 13.78 4.91
N GLU A 177 1.69 14.82 4.33
CA GLU A 177 1.01 16.07 3.99
C GLU A 177 0.74 16.10 2.48
N LEU A 178 -0.54 16.00 2.12
CA LEU A 178 -1.01 16.10 0.75
C LEU A 178 -1.32 17.57 0.43
N PRO A 179 -0.94 18.08 -0.75
CA PRO A 179 -1.28 19.44 -1.14
C PRO A 179 -2.81 19.61 -1.26
N ALA A 180 -3.31 20.79 -0.89
CA ALA A 180 -4.74 21.10 -0.87
C ALA A 180 -5.40 21.04 -2.26
N ALA A 181 -4.63 21.24 -3.33
CA ALA A 181 -5.08 21.10 -4.71
C ALA A 181 -4.12 20.18 -5.49
N PRO A 182 -4.63 19.27 -6.33
CA PRO A 182 -3.77 18.55 -7.27
C PRO A 182 -3.13 19.60 -8.20
N GLY A 183 -1.80 19.62 -8.25
CA GLY A 183 -1.07 20.44 -9.23
C GLY A 183 -1.57 20.14 -10.64
N VAL A 184 -1.69 21.17 -11.47
CA VAL A 184 -2.03 21.03 -12.89
C VAL A 184 -0.89 20.25 -13.56
N GLY A 185 -1.10 19.02 -13.85
CA GLY A 185 -0.09 18.06 -14.36
C GLY A 185 -0.37 16.62 -13.94
N ALA A 186 -1.54 16.40 -13.39
CA ALA A 186 -1.98 15.22 -12.64
C ALA A 186 -2.06 13.89 -13.42
N ASP A 187 -1.64 13.81 -14.66
CA ASP A 187 -1.75 12.58 -15.48
C ASP A 187 -0.40 11.99 -15.85
N ALA A 188 0.61 12.19 -14.98
CA ALA A 188 1.83 11.42 -15.09
C ALA A 188 1.50 9.95 -14.82
N SER A 189 1.67 9.11 -15.83
CA SER A 189 1.51 7.66 -15.72
C SER A 189 2.64 7.07 -14.85
N VAL A 190 2.54 7.29 -13.54
CA VAL A 190 3.47 6.70 -12.58
C VAL A 190 3.01 5.27 -12.27
N ASP A 191 3.86 4.32 -12.59
CA ASP A 191 3.63 2.91 -12.31
C ASP A 191 4.13 2.54 -10.93
N PHE A 192 3.23 2.26 -10.01
CA PHE A 192 3.56 1.75 -8.69
C PHE A 192 3.65 0.22 -8.73
N ASP A 193 4.77 -0.35 -8.31
CA ASP A 193 5.01 -1.80 -8.26
C ASP A 193 5.61 -2.22 -6.91
N PRO A 194 4.78 -2.48 -5.89
CA PRO A 194 5.26 -2.84 -4.54
C PRO A 194 5.85 -4.26 -4.48
N VAL A 195 5.82 -5.01 -5.59
CA VAL A 195 6.44 -6.34 -5.67
C VAL A 195 7.92 -6.21 -6.04
N ARG A 196 8.23 -5.30 -6.97
CA ARG A 196 9.60 -5.06 -7.44
C ARG A 196 10.32 -3.95 -6.70
N CYS A 197 9.57 -2.92 -6.30
CA CYS A 197 10.08 -1.75 -5.63
C CYS A 197 9.65 -1.79 -4.17
N THR A 198 10.39 -2.49 -3.32
CA THR A 198 10.11 -2.57 -1.89
C THR A 198 10.92 -1.55 -1.11
N LEU A 199 10.38 -1.07 0.01
CA LEU A 199 11.15 -0.27 0.95
C LEU A 199 12.16 -1.14 1.70
N PRO A 200 13.34 -0.61 2.05
CA PRO A 200 14.34 -1.35 2.81
C PRO A 200 13.77 -1.90 4.13
N GLY A 201 13.97 -3.18 4.36
CA GLY A 201 13.46 -3.89 5.54
C GLY A 201 11.98 -4.31 5.48
N LEU A 202 11.25 -3.94 4.42
CA LEU A 202 9.88 -4.37 4.14
C LEU A 202 9.88 -5.30 2.93
N GLU A 203 9.98 -6.60 3.16
CA GLU A 203 10.04 -7.59 2.09
C GLU A 203 8.67 -8.21 1.83
N THR A 204 8.39 -8.48 0.57
CA THR A 204 7.17 -9.20 0.20
C THR A 204 7.35 -10.70 0.43
N TYR A 205 6.44 -11.34 1.15
CA TYR A 205 6.43 -12.80 1.30
C TYR A 205 6.38 -13.50 -0.06
N ALA A 206 7.04 -14.65 -0.20
CA ALA A 206 7.07 -15.39 -1.46
C ALA A 206 5.66 -15.77 -1.97
N TRP A 207 4.75 -16.14 -1.07
CA TRP A 207 3.36 -16.44 -1.42
C TRP A 207 2.59 -15.17 -1.89
N VAL A 208 2.82 -14.00 -1.26
CA VAL A 208 2.24 -12.72 -1.67
C VAL A 208 2.74 -12.36 -3.06
N ARG A 209 4.04 -12.55 -3.32
CA ARG A 209 4.63 -12.33 -4.64
C ARG A 209 3.99 -13.19 -5.71
N ARG A 210 3.88 -14.51 -5.47
CA ARG A 210 3.23 -15.44 -6.41
C ARG A 210 1.80 -15.05 -6.77
N VAL A 211 1.09 -14.48 -5.82
CA VAL A 211 -0.30 -14.06 -6.03
C VAL A 211 -0.39 -12.72 -6.75
N ARG A 212 0.48 -11.77 -6.41
CA ARG A 212 0.47 -10.42 -6.99
C ARG A 212 1.12 -10.37 -8.38
N GLU A 213 2.20 -11.13 -8.61
CA GLU A 213 3.01 -11.08 -9.84
C GLU A 213 2.20 -11.20 -11.13
N PRO A 214 1.26 -12.17 -11.30
CA PRO A 214 0.50 -12.30 -12.55
C PRO A 214 -0.28 -11.03 -12.90
N ALA A 215 -0.85 -10.39 -11.89
CA ALA A 215 -1.64 -9.20 -12.05
C ALA A 215 -0.79 -7.98 -12.43
N TYR A 216 0.38 -7.81 -11.79
CA TYR A 216 1.32 -6.75 -12.14
C TYR A 216 2.01 -7.01 -13.48
N ALA A 217 2.29 -8.27 -13.83
CA ALA A 217 2.83 -8.63 -15.14
C ALA A 217 1.85 -8.25 -16.27
N THR A 218 0.56 -8.57 -16.12
CA THR A 218 -0.49 -8.20 -17.07
C THR A 218 -0.62 -6.68 -17.21
N ALA A 219 -0.59 -5.95 -16.09
CA ALA A 219 -0.63 -4.50 -16.09
C ALA A 219 0.59 -3.87 -16.79
N ARG A 220 1.79 -4.44 -16.62
CA ARG A 220 3.02 -4.01 -17.31
C ARG A 220 2.91 -4.27 -18.83
N ALA A 221 2.49 -5.48 -19.22
CA ALA A 221 2.34 -5.85 -20.64
C ALA A 221 1.34 -4.97 -21.38
N ALA A 222 0.19 -4.68 -20.78
CA ALA A 222 -0.83 -3.81 -21.34
C ALA A 222 -0.35 -2.35 -21.55
N ARG A 223 0.63 -1.89 -20.79
CA ARG A 223 1.22 -0.56 -20.91
C ARG A 223 2.31 -0.50 -21.98
N SER A 224 3.14 -1.53 -22.07
CA SER A 224 4.17 -1.64 -23.12
C SER A 224 3.55 -1.58 -24.52
N SER A 225 2.40 -2.24 -24.73
CA SER A 225 1.69 -2.21 -26.00
C SER A 225 1.13 -0.83 -26.37
N ARG A 226 0.68 -0.04 -25.37
CA ARG A 226 0.19 1.34 -25.60
C ARG A 226 1.32 2.32 -25.92
N GLY A 227 2.50 2.14 -25.30
CA GLY A 227 3.69 2.95 -25.58
C GLY A 227 4.20 2.78 -27.00
N VAL A 228 4.13 1.57 -27.54
CA VAL A 228 4.48 1.27 -28.93
C VAL A 228 3.47 1.90 -29.90
N GLY A 229 2.17 1.82 -29.61
CA GLY A 229 1.12 2.43 -30.45
C GLY A 229 1.26 3.95 -30.58
N ARG A 230 1.54 4.65 -29.49
CA ARG A 230 1.77 6.12 -29.51
C ARG A 230 3.01 6.53 -30.31
N ARG A 231 4.08 5.73 -30.29
CA ARG A 231 5.29 6.01 -31.10
C ARG A 231 5.06 5.80 -32.58
N VAL A 232 4.18 4.87 -32.98
CA VAL A 232 3.84 4.64 -34.37
C VAL A 232 2.97 5.78 -34.91
N GLU A 233 1.95 6.22 -34.15
CA GLU A 233 1.09 7.34 -34.54
C GLU A 233 1.82 8.70 -34.63
N SER A 234 2.79 8.96 -33.73
CA SER A 234 3.59 10.20 -33.81
C SER A 234 4.51 10.23 -35.03
N ARG A 235 5.02 9.06 -35.50
CA ARG A 235 5.84 8.97 -36.72
C ARG A 235 5.03 9.07 -38.01
N SER A 236 3.76 8.64 -38.00
CA SER A 236 2.88 8.75 -39.18
C SER A 236 2.34 10.16 -39.41
N ARG A 237 2.33 11.03 -38.39
CA ARG A 237 1.93 12.44 -38.48
C ARG A 237 3.07 13.39 -38.88
N GLN A 238 4.31 12.90 -38.90
CA GLN A 238 5.51 13.67 -39.33
C GLN A 238 5.97 13.37 -40.73
N ARG A 239 5.24 12.56 -41.47
CA ARG A 239 5.40 12.35 -42.92
C ARG A 239 4.19 12.94 -43.66
#